data_b5d3511edb1a06cd45d04246100ea32e
#
_entry.id   b5d3511edb1a06cd45d04246100ea32e
#
_cell.length_a   1.000
_cell.length_b   1.000
_cell.length_c   1.000
_cell.angle_alpha   90.00
_cell.angle_beta   90.00
_cell.angle_gamma   90.00
#
_symmetry.space_group_name_H-M   'P 1'
#
loop_
_entity.id
_entity.type
_entity.pdbx_description
1 polymer ?
#
loop_
_entity_poly.entity_id
_entity_poly.type
_entity_poly.pdbx_seq_one_letter_code
_entity_poly.pdbx_strand_id
1 'polypeptide(L)'
;MRRDRCAALAILLVVVLAPAAEAGDVQRGLTIARTHCARCHAIDKVSPSPFAVAPPFRTLHERYPVENLEESLGEGIVTGHPAMPEFRFEPDQIGDFIAFLKSLER
;
A
#
# COMPACT_ATOMS: atom_id res chain seq x y z
N MET A 1 22.88 -59.60 -30.71
CA MET A 1 23.31 -58.42 -29.96
C MET A 1 22.14 -57.38 -29.98
N ARG A 2 21.41 -57.30 -28.93
CA ARG A 2 20.39 -56.27 -28.78
C ARG A 2 21.05 -55.04 -28.19
N ARG A 3 21.08 -53.96 -28.95
CA ARG A 3 21.47 -52.65 -28.43
C ARG A 3 20.22 -52.04 -27.80
N ASP A 4 20.12 -52.13 -26.49
CA ASP A 4 19.13 -51.39 -25.74
C ASP A 4 19.51 -49.93 -25.81
N ARG A 5 18.80 -49.18 -26.66
CA ARG A 5 18.86 -47.73 -26.68
C ARG A 5 17.96 -47.23 -25.54
N CYS A 6 18.53 -47.05 -24.38
CA CYS A 6 17.91 -46.24 -23.33
C CYS A 6 17.81 -44.83 -23.87
N ALA A 7 16.65 -44.48 -24.41
CA ALA A 7 16.30 -43.08 -24.66
C ALA A 7 16.06 -42.44 -23.33
N ALA A 8 17.06 -41.75 -22.80
CA ALA A 8 16.87 -40.89 -21.64
C ALA A 8 15.97 -39.73 -22.05
N LEU A 9 14.69 -39.80 -21.64
CA LEU A 9 13.77 -38.68 -21.77
C LEU A 9 14.22 -37.60 -20.78
N ALA A 10 14.93 -36.58 -21.27
CA ALA A 10 15.21 -35.39 -20.48
C ALA A 10 13.92 -34.62 -20.34
N ILE A 11 13.27 -34.74 -19.17
CA ILE A 11 12.12 -33.92 -18.82
C ILE A 11 12.67 -32.55 -18.51
N LEU A 12 12.50 -31.61 -19.45
CA LEU A 12 12.82 -30.20 -19.24
C LEU A 12 11.79 -29.62 -18.30
N LEU A 13 12.16 -29.45 -17.04
CA LEU A 13 11.31 -28.78 -16.05
C LEU A 13 11.30 -27.27 -16.36
N VAL A 14 10.28 -26.81 -17.06
CA VAL A 14 10.07 -25.37 -17.27
C VAL A 14 9.51 -24.78 -15.97
N VAL A 15 10.38 -24.15 -15.19
CA VAL A 15 9.96 -23.36 -14.04
C VAL A 15 9.38 -22.06 -14.57
N VAL A 16 8.06 -21.96 -14.60
CA VAL A 16 7.37 -20.70 -14.88
C VAL A 16 7.41 -19.86 -13.62
N LEU A 17 8.30 -18.85 -13.60
CA LEU A 17 8.31 -17.82 -12.56
C LEU A 17 7.10 -16.93 -12.79
N ALA A 18 6.06 -17.09 -11.97
CA ALA A 18 4.97 -16.13 -11.93
C ALA A 18 5.51 -14.78 -11.43
N PRO A 19 5.16 -13.64 -12.07
CA PRO A 19 5.53 -12.34 -11.53
C PRO A 19 4.92 -12.20 -10.14
N ALA A 20 5.75 -11.86 -9.15
CA ALA A 20 5.25 -11.52 -7.82
C ALA A 20 4.28 -10.35 -7.96
N ALA A 21 3.10 -10.46 -7.34
CA ALA A 21 2.19 -9.32 -7.20
C ALA A 21 2.98 -8.18 -6.56
N GLU A 22 3.05 -7.02 -7.23
CA GLU A 22 3.76 -5.87 -6.67
C GLU A 22 3.08 -5.44 -5.38
N ALA A 23 3.78 -5.60 -4.25
CA ALA A 23 3.42 -4.94 -3.01
C ALA A 23 3.53 -3.42 -3.22
N GLY A 24 2.63 -2.65 -2.62
CA GLY A 24 2.70 -1.19 -2.66
C GLY A 24 4.05 -0.68 -2.16
N ASP A 25 4.51 0.40 -2.75
CA ASP A 25 5.79 1.02 -2.42
C ASP A 25 5.64 2.04 -1.30
N VAL A 26 6.29 1.77 -0.16
CA VAL A 26 6.24 2.63 1.03
C VAL A 26 6.75 4.05 0.74
N GLN A 27 7.83 4.19 -0.04
CA GLN A 27 8.41 5.50 -0.34
C GLN A 27 7.52 6.33 -1.26
N ARG A 28 6.87 5.73 -2.25
CA ARG A 28 5.87 6.42 -3.06
C ARG A 28 4.66 6.81 -2.21
N GLY A 29 4.22 5.94 -1.31
CA GLY A 29 3.16 6.24 -0.35
C GLY A 29 3.50 7.41 0.57
N LEU A 30 4.72 7.47 1.07
CA LEU A 30 5.22 8.61 1.84
C LEU A 30 5.19 9.91 1.03
N THR A 31 5.55 9.86 -0.24
CA THR A 31 5.50 11.02 -1.14
C THR A 31 4.06 11.53 -1.31
N ILE A 32 3.11 10.62 -1.47
CA ILE A 32 1.67 10.96 -1.53
C ILE A 32 1.24 11.65 -0.22
N ALA A 33 1.60 11.10 0.93
CA ALA A 33 1.28 11.67 2.23
C ALA A 33 1.89 13.07 2.42
N ARG A 34 3.15 13.25 2.04
CA ARG A 34 3.80 14.58 2.09
C ARG A 34 3.10 15.61 1.22
N THR A 35 2.69 15.20 0.03
CA THR A 35 2.09 16.11 -0.95
C THR A 35 0.67 16.52 -0.57
N HIS A 36 -0.12 15.57 -0.05
CA HIS A 36 -1.56 15.77 0.11
C HIS A 36 -2.07 15.81 1.55
N CYS A 37 -1.32 15.29 2.51
CA CYS A 37 -1.84 15.01 3.84
C CYS A 37 -1.09 15.73 4.96
N ALA A 38 0.21 16.00 4.77
CA ALA A 38 1.12 16.47 5.82
C ALA A 38 0.82 17.87 6.33
N ARG A 39 0.02 18.66 5.62
CA ARG A 39 -0.42 19.97 6.10
C ARG A 39 -1.23 19.86 7.39
N CYS A 40 -2.00 18.80 7.53
CA CYS A 40 -2.93 18.60 8.64
C CYS A 40 -2.56 17.40 9.51
N HIS A 41 -2.11 16.31 8.91
CA HIS A 41 -1.82 15.05 9.60
C HIS A 41 -0.32 14.89 9.87
N ALA A 42 0.02 14.41 11.08
CA ALA A 42 1.34 13.83 11.30
C ALA A 42 1.50 12.57 10.47
N ILE A 43 2.57 12.50 9.70
CA ILE A 43 2.87 11.38 8.79
C ILE A 43 4.09 10.59 9.24
N ASP A 44 4.58 10.83 10.44
CA ASP A 44 5.69 10.11 11.07
C ASP A 44 5.23 9.36 12.34
N LYS A 45 6.21 8.77 13.03
CA LYS A 45 5.94 7.93 14.21
C LYS A 45 5.89 8.69 15.53
N VAL A 46 6.23 9.97 15.55
CA VAL A 46 6.48 10.68 16.82
C VAL A 46 5.86 12.07 16.92
N SER A 47 5.66 12.77 15.81
CA SER A 47 5.20 14.15 15.81
C SER A 47 3.71 14.29 16.11
N PRO A 48 3.27 15.41 16.72
CA PRO A 48 1.86 15.74 16.74
C PRO A 48 1.40 16.20 15.36
N SER A 49 0.11 16.02 15.06
CA SER A 49 -0.47 16.57 13.84
C SER A 49 -0.42 18.09 13.84
N PRO A 50 -0.04 18.74 12.73
CA PRO A 50 -0.08 20.20 12.62
C PRO A 50 -1.48 20.78 12.88
N PHE A 51 -2.50 20.08 12.40
CA PHE A 51 -3.89 20.36 12.75
C PHE A 51 -4.33 19.41 13.86
N ALA A 52 -4.57 19.94 15.06
CA ALA A 52 -4.72 19.13 16.28
C ALA A 52 -5.85 18.09 16.23
N VAL A 53 -6.93 18.36 15.48
CA VAL A 53 -8.06 17.43 15.35
C VAL A 53 -7.84 16.36 14.27
N ALA A 54 -6.85 16.53 13.39
CA ALA A 54 -6.51 15.54 12.39
C ALA A 54 -5.72 14.40 13.06
N PRO A 55 -6.19 13.13 13.00
CA PRO A 55 -5.48 12.06 13.67
C PRO A 55 -4.10 11.82 13.03
N PRO A 56 -3.07 11.61 13.84
CA PRO A 56 -1.78 11.14 13.33
C PRO A 56 -1.96 9.82 12.58
N PHE A 57 -1.32 9.66 11.44
CA PHE A 57 -1.50 8.44 10.62
C PHE A 57 -1.07 7.16 11.34
N ARG A 58 -0.08 7.24 12.25
CA ARG A 58 0.34 6.09 13.05
C ARG A 58 -0.76 5.54 13.95
N THR A 59 -1.82 6.30 14.23
CA THR A 59 -2.92 5.90 15.13
C THR A 59 -4.17 5.40 14.39
N LEU A 60 -4.21 5.49 13.06
CA LEU A 60 -5.40 5.10 12.29
C LEU A 60 -5.78 3.64 12.49
N HIS A 61 -4.78 2.75 12.54
CA HIS A 61 -5.00 1.31 12.72
C HIS A 61 -5.64 0.95 14.08
N GLU A 62 -5.58 1.84 15.05
CA GLU A 62 -6.25 1.67 16.35
C GLU A 62 -7.76 1.87 16.24
N ARG A 63 -8.22 2.53 15.19
CA ARG A 63 -9.63 2.83 14.96
C ARG A 63 -10.29 1.84 13.98
N TYR A 64 -9.56 1.44 12.94
CA TYR A 64 -10.00 0.51 11.91
C TYR A 64 -8.80 -0.02 11.12
N PRO A 65 -8.92 -1.17 10.43
CA PRO A 65 -7.88 -1.61 9.51
C PRO A 65 -7.68 -0.57 8.41
N VAL A 66 -6.42 -0.17 8.15
CA VAL A 66 -6.14 0.89 7.16
C VAL A 66 -6.52 0.50 5.74
N GLU A 67 -6.60 -0.79 5.45
CA GLU A 67 -7.11 -1.32 4.18
C GLU A 67 -8.54 -0.87 3.87
N ASN A 68 -9.33 -0.55 4.88
CA ASN A 68 -10.69 -0.01 4.68
C ASN A 68 -10.71 1.33 3.95
N LEU A 69 -9.57 2.03 3.90
CA LEU A 69 -9.45 3.28 3.15
C LEU A 69 -9.33 3.08 1.63
N GLU A 70 -9.05 1.87 1.16
CA GLU A 70 -8.85 1.60 -0.27
C GLU A 70 -10.05 2.03 -1.10
N GLU A 71 -11.23 1.59 -0.71
CA GLU A 71 -12.48 1.92 -1.40
C GLU A 71 -12.77 3.42 -1.33
N SER A 72 -12.66 4.01 -0.16
CA SER A 72 -12.91 5.43 0.04
C SER A 72 -11.98 6.31 -0.79
N LEU A 73 -10.70 5.97 -0.87
CA LEU A 73 -9.72 6.71 -1.66
C LEU A 73 -9.91 6.51 -3.17
N GLY A 74 -10.44 5.37 -3.60
CA GLY A 74 -10.77 5.11 -4.99
C GLY A 74 -12.03 5.83 -5.46
N GLU A 75 -13.00 5.99 -4.59
CA GLU A 75 -14.28 6.65 -4.88
C GLU A 75 -14.28 8.15 -4.60
N GLY A 76 -13.36 8.62 -3.81
CA GLY A 76 -13.32 9.98 -3.26
C GLY A 76 -13.65 9.96 -1.79
N ILE A 77 -12.65 10.18 -0.94
CA ILE A 77 -12.84 10.14 0.50
C ILE A 77 -13.60 11.38 0.99
N VAL A 78 -14.71 11.13 1.66
CA VAL A 78 -15.52 12.15 2.35
C VAL A 78 -15.58 11.76 3.82
N THR A 79 -15.00 12.58 4.67
CA THR A 79 -14.84 12.26 6.10
C THR A 79 -15.91 12.87 7.00
N GLY A 80 -16.77 13.74 6.48
CA GLY A 80 -17.70 14.53 7.28
C GLY A 80 -17.03 15.69 8.03
N HIS A 81 -15.73 15.90 7.89
CA HIS A 81 -15.00 17.04 8.43
C HIS A 81 -14.79 18.08 7.34
N PRO A 82 -15.43 19.28 7.43
CA PRO A 82 -15.37 20.28 6.37
C PRO A 82 -13.96 20.76 6.03
N ALA A 83 -13.04 20.67 6.99
CA ALA A 83 -11.64 21.07 6.80
C ALA A 83 -10.81 20.07 6.00
N MET A 84 -11.25 18.82 5.89
CA MET A 84 -10.53 17.80 5.12
C MET A 84 -11.03 17.77 3.68
N PRO A 85 -10.16 18.10 2.69
CA PRO A 85 -10.54 18.03 1.28
C PRO A 85 -10.88 16.59 0.86
N GLU A 86 -11.70 16.46 -0.17
CA GLU A 86 -11.92 15.18 -0.84
C GLU A 86 -10.70 14.82 -1.68
N PHE A 87 -10.20 13.59 -1.50
CA PHE A 87 -9.13 13.03 -2.32
C PHE A 87 -9.61 11.80 -3.06
N ARG A 88 -9.15 11.65 -4.30
CA ARG A 88 -9.34 10.45 -5.11
C ARG A 88 -8.01 10.06 -5.74
N PHE A 89 -7.61 8.81 -5.53
CA PHE A 89 -6.36 8.29 -6.04
C PHE A 89 -6.60 7.14 -7.02
N GLU A 90 -5.62 6.95 -7.91
CA GLU A 90 -5.59 5.79 -8.78
C GLU A 90 -5.21 4.52 -7.99
N PRO A 91 -5.57 3.31 -8.48
CA PRO A 91 -5.36 2.07 -7.73
C PRO A 91 -3.92 1.81 -7.29
N ASP A 92 -2.93 2.13 -8.11
CA ASP A 92 -1.51 1.98 -7.77
C ASP A 92 -1.08 2.96 -6.68
N GLN A 93 -1.57 4.19 -6.71
CA GLN A 93 -1.33 5.18 -5.66
C GLN A 93 -1.94 4.74 -4.33
N ILE A 94 -3.13 4.14 -4.37
CA ILE A 94 -3.81 3.62 -3.18
C ILE A 94 -2.97 2.50 -2.57
N GLY A 95 -2.50 1.55 -3.37
CA GLY A 95 -1.63 0.48 -2.90
C GLY A 95 -0.37 0.98 -2.22
N ASP A 96 0.29 1.97 -2.81
CA ASP A 96 1.48 2.61 -2.24
C ASP A 96 1.16 3.34 -0.93
N PHE A 97 0.05 4.07 -0.89
CA PHE A 97 -0.37 4.80 0.30
C PHE A 97 -0.73 3.87 1.46
N ILE A 98 -1.47 2.79 1.21
CA ILE A 98 -1.79 1.79 2.23
C ILE A 98 -0.50 1.12 2.75
N ALA A 99 0.44 0.77 1.87
CA ALA A 99 1.73 0.21 2.29
C ALA A 99 2.48 1.17 3.22
N PHE A 100 2.46 2.46 2.92
CA PHE A 100 3.04 3.48 3.78
C PHE A 100 2.33 3.54 5.15
N LEU A 101 1.01 3.59 5.19
CA LEU A 101 0.25 3.61 6.44
C LEU A 101 0.57 2.39 7.31
N LYS A 102 0.66 1.20 6.72
CA LYS A 102 1.02 -0.02 7.44
C LYS A 102 2.43 0.03 8.00
N SER A 103 3.34 0.73 7.35
CA SER A 103 4.71 0.92 7.85
C SER A 103 4.76 1.72 9.15
N LEU A 104 3.75 2.52 9.44
CA LEU A 104 3.64 3.32 10.66
C LEU A 104 3.07 2.55 11.87
N GLU A 105 2.57 1.34 11.65
CA GLU A 105 1.95 0.52 12.69
C GLU A 105 2.95 -0.17 13.62
N ARG A 106 4.22 -0.06 13.32
CA ARG A 106 5.30 -0.75 14.05
C ARG A 106 6.10 0.20 14.91
#